data_4e46d69ea78b64647a15f4578b7d8658
#
_entry.id   4e46d69ea78b64647a15f4578b7d8658
#
_cell.length_a   1.000
_cell.length_b   1.000
_cell.length_c   1.000
_cell.angle_alpha   90.00
_cell.angle_beta   90.00
_cell.angle_gamma   90.00
#
_symmetry.space_group_name_H-M   'P 1'
#
loop_
_entity.id
_entity.type
_entity.pdbx_description
1 polymer ?
#
loop_
_entity_poly.entity_id
_entity_poly.type
_entity_poly.pdbx_seq_one_letter_code
_entity_poly.pdbx_strand_id
1 'polypeptide(L)'
;MKTTLIDTYLQNLSKAERARLLEIMEYIQSVVEKAVVASVFTLPGFTVDFLPICNIRIKGKRITIRFFQKDVFAVFADRMTDIEHGRCSITVNSVEDMKSDAIKELLRLTAVSAKVDAAFTKSIQMRDYGYYDSNLLKTRKSKQEEK
;
A
#
# COMPACT_ATOMS: atom_id res chain seq x y z
N MET A 1 -20.60 14.99 2.46
CA MET A 1 -19.50 14.11 2.76
C MET A 1 -18.29 14.43 1.90
N LYS A 2 -17.15 14.45 2.51
CA LYS A 2 -15.97 14.84 1.81
C LYS A 2 -15.36 13.69 1.00
N THR A 3 -15.00 13.98 -0.23
CA THR A 3 -14.39 12.98 -1.09
C THR A 3 -12.88 13.07 -0.96
N THR A 4 -12.25 11.96 -0.63
CA THR A 4 -10.81 11.91 -0.51
C THR A 4 -10.18 11.55 -1.85
N LEU A 5 -8.85 11.65 -1.92
CA LEU A 5 -8.15 11.24 -3.11
C LEU A 5 -8.32 9.75 -3.37
N ILE A 6 -8.36 8.96 -2.30
CA ILE A 6 -8.55 7.54 -2.44
C ILE A 6 -9.95 7.23 -2.97
N ASP A 7 -10.96 7.92 -2.43
CA ASP A 7 -12.31 7.73 -2.91
C ASP A 7 -12.42 8.05 -4.40
N THR A 8 -11.79 9.14 -4.81
CA THR A 8 -11.80 9.53 -6.21
C THR A 8 -11.15 8.47 -7.07
N TYR A 9 -10.03 7.94 -6.61
CA TYR A 9 -9.34 6.89 -7.36
C TYR A 9 -10.25 5.68 -7.51
N LEU A 10 -10.90 5.27 -6.43
CA LEU A 10 -11.77 4.10 -6.46
C LEU A 10 -12.98 4.30 -7.37
N GLN A 11 -13.52 5.51 -7.39
CA GLN A 11 -14.69 5.79 -8.22
C GLN A 11 -14.39 5.67 -9.70
N ASN A 12 -13.14 5.83 -10.09
CA ASN A 12 -12.76 5.73 -11.48
C ASN A 12 -12.41 4.32 -11.92
N LEU A 13 -12.52 3.36 -11.02
CA LEU A 13 -12.21 1.97 -11.34
C LEU A 13 -13.48 1.22 -11.69
N SER A 14 -13.32 0.17 -12.49
CA SER A 14 -14.43 -0.73 -12.71
C SER A 14 -14.73 -1.46 -11.41
N LYS A 15 -15.87 -2.11 -11.34
CA LYS A 15 -16.25 -2.85 -10.17
C LYS A 15 -15.24 -3.96 -9.86
N ALA A 16 -14.78 -4.65 -10.91
CA ALA A 16 -13.81 -5.72 -10.74
C ALA A 16 -12.46 -5.20 -10.27
N GLU A 17 -12.02 -4.07 -10.82
CA GLU A 17 -10.77 -3.48 -10.38
C GLU A 17 -10.84 -3.06 -8.93
N ARG A 18 -11.96 -2.46 -8.54
CA ARG A 18 -12.13 -2.02 -7.17
C ARG A 18 -12.07 -3.20 -6.21
N ALA A 19 -12.75 -4.27 -6.56
CA ALA A 19 -12.76 -5.44 -5.69
C ALA A 19 -11.36 -6.02 -5.53
N ARG A 20 -10.61 -6.11 -6.61
CA ARG A 20 -9.25 -6.63 -6.54
C ARG A 20 -8.34 -5.73 -5.71
N LEU A 21 -8.46 -4.43 -5.91
CA LEU A 21 -7.64 -3.50 -5.16
C LEU A 21 -7.90 -3.61 -3.67
N LEU A 22 -9.17 -3.69 -3.30
CA LEU A 22 -9.51 -3.77 -1.87
C LEU A 22 -9.03 -5.07 -1.25
N GLU A 23 -9.05 -6.16 -2.00
CA GLU A 23 -8.52 -7.42 -1.49
C GLU A 23 -7.03 -7.31 -1.21
N ILE A 24 -6.30 -6.67 -2.11
CA ILE A 24 -4.88 -6.47 -1.93
C ILE A 24 -4.63 -5.61 -0.69
N MET A 25 -5.39 -4.54 -0.54
CA MET A 25 -5.20 -3.64 0.58
C MET A 25 -5.50 -4.33 1.91
N GLU A 26 -6.55 -5.13 1.93
CA GLU A 26 -6.87 -5.87 3.14
C GLU A 26 -5.78 -6.87 3.49
N TYR A 27 -5.21 -7.50 2.47
CA TYR A 27 -4.14 -8.44 2.71
C TYR A 27 -2.92 -7.74 3.30
N ILE A 28 -2.54 -6.60 2.72
CA ILE A 28 -1.39 -5.86 3.21
C ILE A 28 -1.61 -5.47 4.68
N GLN A 29 -2.82 -5.02 5.00
CA GLN A 29 -3.09 -4.63 6.36
C GLN A 29 -3.08 -5.82 7.31
N SER A 30 -3.45 -6.99 6.83
CA SER A 30 -3.39 -8.18 7.67
C SER A 30 -1.97 -8.59 7.97
N VAL A 31 -1.04 -8.33 7.06
CA VAL A 31 0.36 -8.66 7.25
C VAL A 31 1.05 -7.61 8.11
N VAL A 32 0.70 -6.34 7.92
CA VAL A 32 1.29 -5.24 8.65
C VAL A 32 0.18 -4.56 9.44
N GLU A 33 -0.04 -5.02 10.65
CA GLU A 33 -1.17 -4.56 11.43
C GLU A 33 -1.14 -3.08 11.77
N LYS A 34 0.04 -2.51 11.85
CA LYS A 34 0.17 -1.10 12.17
C LYS A 34 -0.03 -0.19 10.96
N ALA A 35 -0.18 -0.77 9.79
CA ALA A 35 -0.33 0.03 8.59
C ALA A 35 -1.65 0.77 8.59
N VAL A 36 -1.60 2.01 8.14
CA VAL A 36 -2.76 2.88 8.07
C VAL A 36 -2.95 3.27 6.61
N VAL A 37 -4.18 3.18 6.14
CA VAL A 37 -4.50 3.56 4.77
C VAL A 37 -4.27 5.06 4.60
N ALA A 38 -3.62 5.41 3.51
CA ALA A 38 -3.31 6.80 3.24
C ALA A 38 -3.22 7.04 1.74
N SER A 39 -3.35 8.30 1.36
CA SER A 39 -3.05 8.69 -0.01
C SER A 39 -1.55 8.95 -0.06
N VAL A 40 -0.84 8.16 -0.84
CA VAL A 40 0.61 8.26 -0.94
C VAL A 40 0.95 8.59 -2.39
N PHE A 41 1.40 9.80 -2.62
CA PHE A 41 1.62 10.31 -3.97
C PHE A 41 0.38 10.13 -4.84
N THR A 42 -0.75 10.54 -4.29
CA THR A 42 -2.07 10.54 -4.93
C THR A 42 -2.65 9.17 -5.23
N LEU A 43 -2.00 8.11 -4.81
CA LEU A 43 -2.50 6.75 -4.97
C LEU A 43 -2.83 6.16 -3.62
N PRO A 44 -3.74 5.17 -3.59
CA PRO A 44 -3.98 4.46 -2.34
C PRO A 44 -2.70 3.80 -1.88
N GLY A 45 -2.47 3.83 -0.60
CA GLY A 45 -1.26 3.24 -0.06
C GLY A 45 -1.36 3.09 1.43
N PHE A 46 -0.21 2.85 2.05
CA PHE A 46 -0.14 2.63 3.48
C PHE A 46 1.03 3.38 4.08
N THR A 47 0.83 3.80 5.31
CA THR A 47 1.88 4.40 6.12
C THR A 47 2.00 3.63 7.43
N VAL A 48 3.17 3.73 8.05
CA VAL A 48 3.37 3.24 9.40
C VAL A 48 4.04 4.38 10.14
N ASP A 49 3.41 4.84 11.22
CA ASP A 49 3.91 5.99 11.97
C ASP A 49 4.08 7.21 11.06
N PHE A 50 3.13 7.39 10.15
CA PHE A 50 3.10 8.48 9.19
C PHE A 50 4.17 8.42 8.10
N LEU A 51 4.87 7.29 7.97
CA LEU A 51 5.88 7.12 6.94
C LEU A 51 5.37 6.18 5.87
N PRO A 52 5.58 6.50 4.60
CA PRO A 52 5.01 5.66 3.54
C PRO A 52 5.75 4.34 3.43
N ILE A 53 4.99 3.28 3.27
CA ILE A 53 5.61 1.98 3.00
C ILE A 53 5.32 1.51 1.58
N CYS A 54 4.16 1.86 1.06
CA CYS A 54 3.85 1.45 -0.32
C CYS A 54 2.68 2.25 -0.85
N ASN A 55 2.53 2.25 -2.18
CA ASN A 55 1.28 2.69 -2.79
C ASN A 55 0.93 1.71 -3.89
N ILE A 56 -0.29 1.80 -4.39
CA ILE A 56 -0.84 0.78 -5.27
C ILE A 56 -1.53 1.42 -6.45
N ARG A 57 -1.24 0.90 -7.63
CA ARG A 57 -1.92 1.32 -8.85
C ARG A 57 -2.50 0.08 -9.49
N ILE A 58 -3.73 0.18 -9.98
CA ILE A 58 -4.35 -0.94 -10.67
C ILE A 58 -4.81 -0.50 -12.06
N LYS A 59 -4.58 -1.35 -13.03
CA LYS A 59 -5.07 -1.13 -14.38
C LYS A 59 -5.47 -2.49 -14.94
N GLY A 60 -6.77 -2.69 -15.07
CA GLY A 60 -7.27 -4.00 -15.47
C GLY A 60 -6.91 -5.04 -14.44
N LYS A 61 -6.16 -6.04 -14.86
CA LYS A 61 -5.74 -7.09 -13.95
C LYS A 61 -4.34 -6.85 -13.39
N ARG A 62 -3.65 -5.80 -13.87
CA ARG A 62 -2.30 -5.54 -13.40
C ARG A 62 -2.34 -4.63 -12.19
N ILE A 63 -1.78 -5.10 -11.12
CA ILE A 63 -1.72 -4.35 -9.87
C ILE A 63 -0.25 -4.15 -9.55
N THR A 64 0.17 -2.89 -9.51
CA THR A 64 1.56 -2.56 -9.24
C THR A 64 1.65 -1.94 -7.85
N ILE A 65 2.48 -2.53 -7.02
CA ILE A 65 2.70 -2.05 -5.66
C ILE A 65 4.12 -1.50 -5.60
N ARG A 66 4.21 -0.22 -5.31
CA ARG A 66 5.49 0.45 -5.25
C ARG A 66 5.91 0.60 -3.80
N PHE A 67 7.17 0.28 -3.54
CA PHE A 67 7.74 0.41 -2.22
C PHE A 67 8.68 1.61 -2.19
N PHE A 68 8.97 2.09 -1.00
CA PHE A 68 9.78 3.30 -0.89
C PHE A 68 11.09 3.09 -0.15
N GLN A 69 11.34 1.88 0.29
CA GLN A 69 12.58 1.53 0.97
C GLN A 69 13.45 0.75 -0.01
N LYS A 70 14.21 1.45 -0.80
CA LYS A 70 15.00 0.82 -1.86
C LYS A 70 15.92 -0.27 -1.35
N ASP A 71 16.60 0.00 -0.25
CA ASP A 71 17.55 -0.97 0.28
C ASP A 71 16.87 -2.23 0.77
N VAL A 72 15.70 -2.07 1.36
CA VAL A 72 14.94 -3.21 1.84
C VAL A 72 14.46 -4.02 0.64
N PHE A 73 13.93 -3.35 -0.35
CA PHE A 73 13.42 -4.05 -1.53
C PHE A 73 14.53 -4.85 -2.21
N ALA A 74 15.73 -4.27 -2.31
CA ALA A 74 16.83 -4.92 -2.99
C ALA A 74 17.19 -6.27 -2.35
N VAL A 75 17.01 -6.38 -1.05
CA VAL A 75 17.32 -7.62 -0.34
C VAL A 75 16.43 -8.76 -0.84
N PHE A 76 15.20 -8.43 -1.21
CA PHE A 76 14.24 -9.46 -1.59
C PHE A 76 14.11 -9.66 -3.09
N ALA A 77 14.70 -8.79 -3.90
CA ALA A 77 14.52 -8.86 -5.35
C ALA A 77 14.91 -10.24 -5.90
N ASP A 78 16.01 -10.79 -5.42
CA ASP A 78 16.47 -12.06 -5.93
C ASP A 78 15.58 -13.23 -5.53
N ARG A 79 14.74 -13.02 -4.53
CA ARG A 79 13.85 -14.06 -4.04
C ARG A 79 12.50 -14.04 -4.73
N MET A 80 12.27 -13.04 -5.57
CA MET A 80 10.99 -12.89 -6.24
C MET A 80 11.10 -13.23 -7.71
N THR A 81 11.70 -14.37 -8.01
CA THR A 81 11.95 -14.76 -9.39
C THR A 81 10.68 -15.08 -10.16
N ASP A 82 9.62 -15.47 -9.47
CA ASP A 82 8.37 -15.81 -10.11
C ASP A 82 7.40 -14.65 -10.17
N ILE A 83 7.83 -13.48 -9.74
CA ILE A 83 6.96 -12.32 -9.67
C ILE A 83 7.58 -11.21 -10.51
N GLU A 84 6.76 -10.64 -11.37
CA GLU A 84 7.20 -9.50 -12.15
C GLU A 84 7.54 -8.36 -11.21
N HIS A 85 8.72 -7.79 -11.32
CA HIS A 85 9.08 -6.68 -10.44
C HIS A 85 10.07 -5.75 -11.12
N GLY A 86 10.07 -4.50 -10.65
CA GLY A 86 11.00 -3.50 -11.11
C GLY A 86 12.03 -3.23 -10.03
N ARG A 87 12.56 -2.02 -10.00
CA ARG A 87 13.56 -1.65 -9.03
C ARG A 87 13.03 -1.62 -7.62
N CYS A 88 11.79 -1.18 -7.48
CA CYS A 88 11.21 -1.00 -6.17
C CYS A 88 9.71 -1.24 -6.24
N SER A 89 9.28 -2.10 -7.12
CA SER A 89 7.86 -2.40 -7.28
C SER A 89 7.66 -3.84 -7.67
N ILE A 90 6.48 -4.36 -7.35
CA ILE A 90 6.07 -5.67 -7.81
C ILE A 90 4.76 -5.51 -8.59
N THR A 91 4.53 -6.41 -9.51
CA THR A 91 3.28 -6.43 -10.28
C THR A 91 2.63 -7.78 -10.10
N VAL A 92 1.39 -7.77 -9.64
CA VAL A 92 0.63 -8.99 -9.39
C VAL A 92 -0.71 -8.88 -10.09
N ASN A 93 -1.39 -10.01 -10.23
CA ASN A 93 -2.71 -10.02 -10.87
C ASN A 93 -3.83 -10.28 -9.89
N SER A 94 -3.51 -10.74 -8.71
CA SER A 94 -4.53 -11.03 -7.71
C SER A 94 -3.89 -11.07 -6.34
N VAL A 95 -4.73 -11.13 -5.32
CA VAL A 95 -4.24 -11.21 -3.95
C VAL A 95 -3.46 -12.50 -3.71
N GLU A 96 -3.77 -13.55 -4.48
CA GLU A 96 -3.04 -14.82 -4.31
C GLU A 96 -1.55 -14.66 -4.61
N ASP A 97 -1.23 -13.81 -5.57
CA ASP A 97 0.17 -13.58 -5.90
C ASP A 97 0.93 -12.91 -4.77
N MET A 98 0.22 -12.28 -3.85
CA MET A 98 0.83 -11.60 -2.71
C MET A 98 1.22 -12.55 -1.59
N LYS A 99 0.76 -13.77 -1.65
CA LYS A 99 0.89 -14.68 -0.50
C LYS A 99 2.17 -15.49 -0.46
N SER A 100 3.20 -15.03 -1.14
CA SER A 100 4.50 -15.68 -1.04
C SER A 100 5.20 -15.21 0.22
N ASP A 101 6.11 -16.05 0.72
CA ASP A 101 6.88 -15.69 1.90
C ASP A 101 7.74 -14.47 1.66
N ALA A 102 8.30 -14.35 0.46
CA ALA A 102 9.16 -13.22 0.16
C ALA A 102 8.39 -11.90 0.25
N ILE A 103 7.18 -11.87 -0.29
CA ILE A 103 6.40 -10.64 -0.25
C ILE A 103 5.96 -10.31 1.18
N LYS A 104 5.58 -11.32 1.95
CA LYS A 104 5.23 -11.09 3.34
C LYS A 104 6.39 -10.49 4.11
N GLU A 105 7.57 -11.05 3.93
CA GLU A 105 8.74 -10.54 4.63
C GLU A 105 9.11 -9.16 4.15
N LEU A 106 8.98 -8.91 2.86
CA LEU A 106 9.24 -7.59 2.31
C LEU A 106 8.32 -6.55 2.96
N LEU A 107 7.04 -6.87 3.07
CA LEU A 107 6.09 -5.95 3.69
C LEU A 107 6.43 -5.70 5.13
N ARG A 108 6.75 -6.75 5.87
CA ARG A 108 7.07 -6.60 7.30
C ARG A 108 8.33 -5.81 7.51
N LEU A 109 9.36 -6.10 6.73
CA LEU A 109 10.61 -5.39 6.92
C LEU A 109 10.52 -3.94 6.47
N THR A 110 9.75 -3.69 5.41
CA THR A 110 9.53 -2.33 4.96
C THR A 110 8.84 -1.53 6.06
N ALA A 111 7.88 -2.12 6.74
CA ALA A 111 7.19 -1.44 7.82
C ALA A 111 8.12 -1.12 8.98
N VAL A 112 8.97 -2.07 9.33
CA VAL A 112 9.91 -1.87 10.43
C VAL A 112 10.92 -0.79 10.09
N SER A 113 11.32 -0.70 8.83
CA SER A 113 12.35 0.23 8.40
C SER A 113 11.81 1.57 7.95
N ALA A 114 10.52 1.80 8.10
CA ALA A 114 9.87 2.97 7.49
C ALA A 114 10.42 4.31 7.97
N LYS A 115 11.03 4.37 9.12
CA LYS A 115 11.51 5.64 9.66
C LYS A 115 12.96 5.96 9.33
N VAL A 116 13.49 5.28 8.36
CA VAL A 116 14.89 5.40 8.09
C VAL A 116 15.30 6.71 7.43
N ASP A 117 14.54 7.18 6.50
CA ASP A 117 14.95 8.35 5.74
C ASP A 117 14.16 9.58 6.16
N ALA A 118 14.74 10.35 7.06
CA ALA A 118 14.08 11.53 7.60
C ALA A 118 13.80 12.59 6.55
N ALA A 119 14.74 12.79 5.65
CA ALA A 119 14.55 13.80 4.61
C ALA A 119 13.44 13.41 3.66
N PHE A 120 13.43 12.18 3.24
CA PHE A 120 12.39 11.67 2.37
C PHE A 120 11.04 11.76 3.08
N THR A 121 11.02 11.32 4.32
CA THR A 121 9.81 11.33 5.12
C THR A 121 9.24 12.71 5.25
N LYS A 122 10.10 13.67 5.56
CA LYS A 122 9.66 15.04 5.74
C LYS A 122 9.05 15.59 4.46
N SER A 123 9.69 15.30 3.34
CA SER A 123 9.19 15.74 2.06
C SER A 123 7.80 15.19 1.78
N ILE A 124 7.59 13.92 2.07
CA ILE A 124 6.32 13.28 1.85
C ILE A 124 5.25 13.87 2.76
N GLN A 125 5.57 14.04 4.02
CA GLN A 125 4.61 14.52 4.99
C GLN A 125 4.08 15.89 4.64
N MET A 126 4.91 16.72 4.08
CA MET A 126 4.49 18.06 3.74
C MET A 126 3.49 18.08 2.59
N ARG A 127 3.47 17.02 1.80
CA ARG A 127 2.67 17.04 0.59
C ARG A 127 1.55 16.04 0.58
N ASP A 128 1.84 14.84 1.02
CA ASP A 128 0.89 13.76 0.83
C ASP A 128 0.22 13.28 2.08
N TYR A 129 0.78 13.59 3.22
CA TYR A 129 0.18 13.14 4.46
C TYR A 129 -0.80 14.12 5.03
N GLY A 130 -1.07 15.16 4.32
CA GLY A 130 -2.07 16.09 4.74
C GLY A 130 -3.36 15.40 5.01
N TYR A 131 -3.61 14.31 4.31
CA TYR A 131 -4.75 13.56 4.59
C TYR A 131 -4.60 12.24 4.29
N TYR A 132 -4.69 11.47 5.19
CA TYR A 132 -4.83 10.15 4.85
C TYR A 132 -6.19 9.74 5.29
N ASP A 133 -6.73 8.85 4.51
CA ASP A 133 -8.07 8.41 4.75
C ASP A 133 -8.02 7.09 5.45
N SER A 134 -7.89 7.17 6.74
CA SER A 134 -7.83 5.95 7.53
C SER A 134 -9.17 5.26 7.57
N ASN A 135 -10.19 5.90 7.01
CA ASN A 135 -11.52 5.32 7.07
C ASN A 135 -11.80 4.28 6.02
N LEU A 136 -11.00 4.22 4.98
CA LEU A 136 -11.33 3.34 3.89
C LEU A 136 -11.51 1.89 4.31
N LEU A 137 -10.53 1.31 4.96
CA LEU A 137 -10.65 -0.07 5.42
C LEU A 137 -11.35 -0.18 6.75
N LYS A 138 -11.16 0.79 7.62
CA LYS A 138 -11.83 0.76 8.90
C LYS A 138 -13.33 0.75 8.78
N THR A 139 -13.84 1.50 7.83
CA THR A 139 -15.28 1.54 7.64
C THR A 139 -15.84 0.17 7.36
N ARG A 140 -15.07 -0.65 6.70
CA ARG A 140 -15.56 -1.96 6.31
C ARG A 140 -15.60 -2.95 7.45
N LYS A 141 -14.70 -2.81 8.42
CA LYS A 141 -14.64 -3.83 9.45
C LYS A 141 -14.83 -3.33 10.85
N SER A 142 -14.75 -2.05 11.05
CA SER A 142 -14.85 -1.55 12.41
C SER A 142 -15.56 -0.23 12.47
N LYS A 143 -16.50 -0.05 11.58
CA LYS A 143 -17.27 1.15 11.59
C LYS A 143 -17.90 1.37 12.93
N GLN A 144 -18.33 0.31 13.56
CA GLN A 144 -18.96 0.41 14.84
C GLN A 144 -18.00 0.79 15.94
N GLU A 145 -16.74 0.58 15.73
CA GLU A 145 -15.77 0.96 16.74
C GLU A 145 -15.61 2.43 16.87
N GLU A 146 -15.99 3.12 15.85
CA GLU A 146 -15.82 4.54 15.85
C GLU A 146 -16.80 5.26 16.69
N LYS A 147 -17.78 4.60 17.13
CA LYS A 147 -18.82 5.24 17.90
C LYS A 147 -18.41 5.58 19.27
#